data_81cbe65b1c4b653b3476595f29e97ed3
#
_entry.id   81cbe65b1c4b653b3476595f29e97ed3
#
_cell.length_a   1.000
_cell.length_b   1.000
_cell.length_c   1.000
_cell.angle_alpha   90.00
_cell.angle_beta   90.00
_cell.angle_gamma   90.00
#
_symmetry.space_group_name_H-M   'P 1'
#
loop_
_entity.id
_entity.type
_entity.pdbx_description
1 polymer ?
#
loop_
_entity_poly.entity_id
_entity_poly.type
_entity_poly.pdbx_seq_one_letter_code
_entity_poly.pdbx_strand_id
1 'polypeptide(L)'
;MTTLTLLRQAMTEFLTAQGIPALTAWPQGARSRREEPLAVVQIKEVEAAPAGFQNYLGQRYDSQRHVWTERWGQRVTVKFLLALYSPRAAGEAGCRDLLDQVAAALLRGGPAGFAVEKWTMGETAFDQDSGMFWGKLQAVCRGTLTEDREETGEILGIEVKGEIAL
;
A
#
# COMPACT_ATOMS: atom_id res chain seq x y z
N MET A 1 0.94 -3.66 -15.54
CA MET A 1 0.73 -3.78 -14.07
C MET A 1 -0.58 -3.10 -13.73
N THR A 2 -1.45 -3.75 -12.98
CA THR A 2 -2.73 -3.17 -12.59
C THR A 2 -2.55 -2.15 -11.46
N THR A 3 -3.45 -1.18 -11.37
CA THR A 3 -3.44 -0.17 -10.29
C THR A 3 -3.42 -0.80 -8.90
N LEU A 4 -4.21 -1.86 -8.68
CA LEU A 4 -4.24 -2.56 -7.39
C LEU A 4 -2.90 -3.23 -7.05
N THR A 5 -2.20 -3.74 -8.05
CA THR A 5 -0.86 -4.31 -7.87
C THR A 5 0.13 -3.22 -7.45
N LEU A 6 0.08 -2.05 -8.08
CA LEU A 6 0.92 -0.91 -7.71
C LEU A 6 0.68 -0.45 -6.28
N LEU A 7 -0.58 -0.39 -5.85
CA LEU A 7 -0.93 0.00 -4.49
C LEU A 7 -0.41 -1.00 -3.45
N ARG A 8 -0.59 -2.30 -3.69
CA ARG A 8 -0.05 -3.34 -2.80
C ARG A 8 1.47 -3.29 -2.74
N GLN A 9 2.10 -3.12 -3.89
CA GLN A 9 3.55 -3.01 -3.98
C GLN A 9 4.08 -1.79 -3.20
N ALA A 10 3.44 -0.64 -3.31
CA ALA A 10 3.84 0.57 -2.58
C ALA A 10 3.84 0.36 -1.06
N MET A 11 2.81 -0.28 -0.50
CA MET A 11 2.77 -0.62 0.92
C MET A 11 3.83 -1.66 1.29
N THR A 12 4.03 -2.68 0.45
CA THR A 12 5.05 -3.71 0.68
C THR A 12 6.45 -3.12 0.70
N GLU A 13 6.76 -2.24 -0.24
CA GLU A 13 8.05 -1.54 -0.31
C GLU A 13 8.26 -0.62 0.89
N PHE A 14 7.22 0.08 1.33
CA PHE A 14 7.27 0.90 2.53
C PHE A 14 7.63 0.07 3.76
N LEU A 15 6.94 -1.04 4.00
CA LEU A 15 7.20 -1.91 5.14
C LEU A 15 8.61 -2.53 5.06
N THR A 16 9.01 -2.97 3.89
CA THR A 16 10.35 -3.53 3.66
C THR A 16 11.45 -2.49 3.94
N ALA A 17 11.25 -1.25 3.53
CA ALA A 17 12.16 -0.15 3.82
C ALA A 17 12.27 0.18 5.32
N GLN A 18 11.24 -0.15 6.09
CA GLN A 18 11.24 -0.03 7.56
C GLN A 18 11.85 -1.25 8.28
N GLY A 19 12.38 -2.20 7.52
CA GLY A 19 12.96 -3.43 8.07
C GLY A 19 11.93 -4.51 8.43
N ILE A 20 10.70 -4.39 7.96
CA ILE A 20 9.62 -5.35 8.20
C ILE A 20 9.49 -6.24 6.97
N PRO A 21 9.72 -7.56 7.08
CA PRO A 21 9.52 -8.48 5.97
C PRO A 21 8.06 -8.44 5.52
N ALA A 22 7.83 -8.12 4.25
CA ALA A 22 6.49 -7.97 3.71
C ALA A 22 6.37 -8.60 2.32
N LEU A 23 5.21 -9.19 2.05
CA LEU A 23 4.87 -9.79 0.76
C LEU A 23 3.48 -9.32 0.32
N THR A 24 3.24 -9.30 -0.98
CA THR A 24 1.93 -8.99 -1.56
C THR A 24 0.98 -10.18 -1.54
N ALA A 25 1.51 -11.39 -1.40
CA ALA A 25 0.74 -12.63 -1.28
C ALA A 25 1.60 -13.73 -0.65
N TRP A 26 0.94 -14.72 -0.08
CA TRP A 26 1.64 -15.91 0.37
C TRP A 26 2.22 -16.69 -0.82
N PRO A 27 3.51 -17.10 -0.76
CA PRO A 27 4.04 -18.05 -1.73
C PRO A 27 3.29 -19.38 -1.59
N GLN A 28 3.00 -20.02 -2.72
CA GLN A 28 2.37 -21.33 -2.69
C GLN A 28 3.25 -22.35 -1.96
N GLY A 29 2.66 -23.10 -1.03
CA GLY A 29 3.33 -24.16 -0.29
C GLY A 29 4.27 -23.73 0.83
N ALA A 30 4.44 -22.42 1.09
CA ALA A 30 5.42 -21.91 2.05
C ALA A 30 4.86 -21.57 3.45
N ARG A 31 3.55 -21.66 3.66
CA ARG A 31 2.90 -21.23 4.93
C ARG A 31 3.41 -21.97 6.16
N SER A 32 3.62 -23.26 6.06
CA SER A 32 3.96 -24.13 7.21
C SER A 32 5.44 -24.19 7.57
N ARG A 33 6.33 -23.51 6.81
CA ARG A 33 7.78 -23.65 6.98
C ARG A 33 8.51 -22.34 7.28
N ARG A 34 7.78 -21.24 7.54
CA ARG A 34 8.46 -19.98 7.83
C ARG A 34 8.91 -19.90 9.27
N GLU A 35 10.18 -19.58 9.43
CA GLU A 35 10.82 -19.34 10.73
C GLU A 35 10.91 -17.85 11.08
N GLU A 36 10.53 -16.96 10.15
CA GLU A 36 10.62 -15.52 10.31
C GLU A 36 9.23 -14.86 10.33
N PRO A 37 9.08 -13.74 11.07
CA PRO A 37 7.87 -12.93 11.02
C PRO A 37 7.62 -12.39 9.59
N LEU A 38 6.37 -12.23 9.24
CA LEU A 38 5.98 -11.78 7.90
C LEU A 38 4.70 -10.94 7.94
N ALA A 39 4.71 -9.85 7.21
CA ALA A 39 3.51 -9.09 6.89
C ALA A 39 3.04 -9.45 5.47
N VAL A 40 1.76 -9.78 5.34
CA VAL A 40 1.13 -9.98 4.03
C VAL A 40 0.20 -8.81 3.76
N VAL A 41 0.48 -8.09 2.69
CA VAL A 41 -0.26 -6.89 2.32
C VAL A 41 -1.43 -7.25 1.41
N GLN A 42 -2.62 -6.92 1.87
CA GLN A 42 -3.86 -7.08 1.12
C GLN A 42 -4.58 -5.73 1.00
N ILE A 43 -5.43 -5.60 0.02
CA ILE A 43 -6.32 -4.46 -0.11
C ILE A 43 -7.74 -4.93 0.20
N LYS A 44 -8.36 -4.28 1.18
CA LYS A 44 -9.74 -4.55 1.57
C LYS A 44 -10.73 -3.74 0.73
N GLU A 45 -10.41 -2.48 0.49
CA GLU A 45 -11.28 -1.55 -0.20
C GLU A 45 -10.47 -0.43 -0.85
N VAL A 46 -10.88 -0.03 -2.02
CA VAL A 46 -10.37 1.17 -2.69
C VAL A 46 -11.55 2.04 -3.08
N GLU A 47 -11.51 3.28 -2.64
CA GLU A 47 -12.48 4.30 -3.02
C GLU A 47 -11.76 5.39 -3.81
N ALA A 48 -12.28 5.72 -4.99
CA ALA A 48 -11.70 6.74 -5.85
C ALA A 48 -12.75 7.80 -6.18
N ALA A 49 -12.33 9.05 -6.15
CA ALA A 49 -13.14 10.19 -6.51
C ALA A 49 -12.36 11.15 -7.41
N PRO A 50 -13.02 11.93 -8.29
CA PRO A 50 -12.34 12.89 -9.13
C PRO A 50 -11.50 13.87 -8.31
N ALA A 51 -10.25 14.09 -8.70
CA ALA A 51 -9.38 15.10 -8.09
C ALA A 51 -9.58 16.48 -8.68
N GLY A 52 -10.19 16.56 -9.86
CA GLY A 52 -10.58 17.78 -10.55
C GLY A 52 -11.87 17.57 -11.34
N PHE A 53 -12.29 18.58 -12.12
CA PHE A 53 -13.47 18.45 -12.94
C PHE A 53 -13.30 17.33 -13.97
N GLN A 54 -14.14 16.31 -13.90
CA GLN A 54 -14.06 15.10 -14.75
C GLN A 54 -12.66 14.46 -14.77
N ASN A 55 -11.98 14.46 -13.62
CA ASN A 55 -10.61 13.96 -13.44
C ASN A 55 -9.52 14.79 -14.12
N TYR A 56 -9.82 15.91 -14.76
CA TYR A 56 -8.85 16.76 -15.42
C TYR A 56 -8.07 17.62 -14.42
N LEU A 57 -6.74 17.57 -14.45
CA LEU A 57 -5.85 18.30 -13.54
C LEU A 57 -5.05 19.42 -14.24
N GLY A 58 -5.09 19.51 -15.56
CA GLY A 58 -4.40 20.54 -16.32
C GLY A 58 -3.48 20.01 -17.39
N GLN A 59 -2.82 20.95 -18.07
CA GLN A 59 -1.84 20.66 -19.12
C GLN A 59 -0.46 21.14 -18.69
N ARG A 60 0.57 20.46 -19.18
CA ARG A 60 1.96 20.85 -19.03
C ARG A 60 2.69 20.68 -20.36
N TYR A 61 3.52 21.66 -20.72
CA TYR A 61 4.39 21.56 -21.87
C TYR A 61 5.69 20.85 -21.50
N ASP A 62 6.01 19.78 -22.19
CA ASP A 62 7.31 19.12 -22.09
C ASP A 62 8.27 19.73 -23.11
N SER A 63 9.20 20.53 -22.62
CA SER A 63 10.18 21.24 -23.47
C SER A 63 11.24 20.32 -24.09
N GLN A 64 11.46 19.14 -23.52
CA GLN A 64 12.41 18.18 -24.07
C GLN A 64 11.84 17.40 -25.24
N ARG A 65 10.56 17.05 -25.14
CA ARG A 65 9.84 16.28 -26.17
C ARG A 65 9.05 17.17 -27.12
N HIS A 66 8.93 18.47 -26.81
CA HIS A 66 8.14 19.45 -27.57
C HIS A 66 6.66 19.04 -27.73
N VAL A 67 6.08 18.47 -26.67
CA VAL A 67 4.68 18.05 -26.66
C VAL A 67 3.93 18.60 -25.46
N TRP A 68 2.63 18.80 -25.62
CA TRP A 68 1.72 19.07 -24.51
C TRP A 68 1.26 17.76 -23.88
N THR A 69 1.29 17.71 -22.56
CA THR A 69 0.83 16.57 -21.78
C THR A 69 -0.36 17.00 -20.92
N GLU A 70 -1.45 16.29 -21.03
CA GLU A 70 -2.60 16.45 -20.15
C GLU A 70 -2.46 15.55 -18.94
N ARG A 71 -2.76 16.08 -17.77
CA ARG A 71 -2.76 15.32 -16.53
C ARG A 71 -4.18 15.07 -16.04
N TRP A 72 -4.47 13.84 -15.76
CA TRP A 72 -5.74 13.36 -15.23
C TRP A 72 -5.48 12.65 -13.91
N GLY A 73 -6.42 12.70 -12.99
CA GLY A 73 -6.22 12.05 -11.71
C GLY A 73 -7.46 11.92 -10.87
N GLN A 74 -7.33 11.02 -9.90
CA GLN A 74 -8.36 10.74 -8.91
C GLN A 74 -7.74 10.74 -7.51
N ARG A 75 -8.49 11.25 -6.54
CA ARG A 75 -8.17 11.01 -5.13
C ARG A 75 -8.57 9.59 -4.78
N VAL A 76 -7.68 8.90 -4.11
CA VAL A 76 -7.87 7.49 -3.78
C VAL A 76 -7.70 7.29 -2.28
N THR A 77 -8.68 6.64 -1.68
CA THR A 77 -8.59 6.15 -0.31
C THR A 77 -8.47 4.64 -0.36
N VAL A 78 -7.39 4.12 0.19
CA VAL A 78 -7.10 2.68 0.19
C VAL A 78 -7.15 2.17 1.62
N LYS A 79 -7.95 1.15 1.84
CA LYS A 79 -7.93 0.36 3.08
C LYS A 79 -7.04 -0.85 2.86
N PHE A 80 -5.84 -0.79 3.42
CA PHE A 80 -4.93 -1.93 3.45
C PHE A 80 -5.28 -2.84 4.62
N LEU A 81 -5.25 -4.12 4.37
CA LEU A 81 -5.29 -5.14 5.40
C LEU A 81 -3.91 -5.77 5.49
N LEU A 82 -3.23 -5.54 6.60
CA LEU A 82 -1.94 -6.14 6.89
C LEU A 82 -2.16 -7.34 7.79
N ALA A 83 -1.97 -8.54 7.25
CA ALA A 83 -1.98 -9.77 8.01
C ALA A 83 -0.56 -10.05 8.49
N LEU A 84 -0.35 -9.99 9.80
CA LEU A 84 0.96 -10.12 10.42
C LEU A 84 1.08 -11.50 11.05
N TYR A 85 2.09 -12.25 10.61
CA TYR A 85 2.34 -13.62 11.06
C TYR A 85 3.65 -13.71 11.82
N SER A 86 3.65 -14.43 12.91
CA SER A 86 4.84 -14.73 13.70
C SER A 86 5.01 -16.23 13.90
N PRO A 87 6.24 -16.75 13.80
CA PRO A 87 6.51 -18.16 14.03
C PRO A 87 6.01 -18.62 15.39
N ARG A 88 5.59 -19.88 15.47
CA ARG A 88 5.15 -20.51 16.73
C ARG A 88 6.20 -20.41 17.83
N ALA A 89 7.49 -20.56 17.46
CA ALA A 89 8.59 -20.50 18.41
C ALA A 89 8.73 -19.13 19.10
N ALA A 90 8.35 -18.04 18.44
CA ALA A 90 8.33 -16.69 19.00
C ALA A 90 7.11 -16.42 19.90
N GLY A 91 6.08 -17.28 19.84
CA GLY A 91 4.85 -17.15 20.58
C GLY A 91 3.99 -15.93 20.19
N GLU A 92 2.97 -15.68 20.98
CA GLU A 92 2.08 -14.52 20.79
C GLU A 92 2.84 -13.19 20.94
N ALA A 93 3.86 -13.14 21.81
CA ALA A 93 4.69 -11.95 21.99
C ALA A 93 5.40 -11.53 20.71
N GLY A 94 5.86 -12.48 19.89
CA GLY A 94 6.47 -12.19 18.59
C GLY A 94 5.50 -11.53 17.62
N CYS A 95 4.25 -11.92 17.63
CA CYS A 95 3.22 -11.29 16.82
C CYS A 95 2.91 -9.86 17.29
N ARG A 96 2.84 -9.62 18.60
CA ARG A 96 2.67 -8.29 19.18
C ARG A 96 3.85 -7.37 18.86
N ASP A 97 5.07 -7.88 18.93
CA ASP A 97 6.28 -7.12 18.55
C ASP A 97 6.23 -6.70 17.08
N LEU A 98 5.75 -7.57 16.20
CA LEU A 98 5.57 -7.24 14.79
C LEU A 98 4.49 -6.17 14.59
N LEU A 99 3.38 -6.27 15.30
CA LEU A 99 2.34 -5.24 15.31
C LEU A 99 2.89 -3.88 15.77
N ASP A 100 3.67 -3.87 16.85
CA ASP A 100 4.31 -2.65 17.35
C ASP A 100 5.28 -2.04 16.35
N GLN A 101 6.05 -2.85 15.64
CA GLN A 101 6.95 -2.39 14.59
C GLN A 101 6.19 -1.75 13.44
N VAL A 102 5.10 -2.35 13.00
CA VAL A 102 4.24 -1.81 11.94
C VAL A 102 3.59 -0.51 12.39
N ALA A 103 3.05 -0.48 13.59
CA ALA A 103 2.45 0.74 14.17
C ALA A 103 3.46 1.88 14.25
N ALA A 104 4.67 1.61 14.71
CA ALA A 104 5.75 2.59 14.75
C ALA A 104 6.14 3.10 13.35
N ALA A 105 6.17 2.22 12.35
CA ALA A 105 6.41 2.60 10.97
C ALA A 105 5.33 3.54 10.44
N LEU A 106 4.05 3.22 10.68
CA LEU A 106 2.91 4.03 10.25
C LEU A 106 2.83 5.40 10.96
N LEU A 107 3.37 5.49 12.18
CA LEU A 107 3.50 6.78 12.87
C LEU A 107 4.55 7.69 12.22
N ARG A 108 5.60 7.11 11.66
CA ARG A 108 6.68 7.85 11.00
C ARG A 108 6.38 8.22 9.56
N GLY A 109 5.51 7.50 8.90
CA GLY A 109 5.21 7.73 7.49
C GLY A 109 4.23 6.72 6.93
N GLY A 110 4.19 6.63 5.62
CA GLY A 110 3.31 5.71 4.89
C GLY A 110 3.89 5.34 3.54
N PRO A 111 3.13 4.57 2.74
CA PRO A 111 3.54 4.23 1.38
C PRO A 111 3.80 5.48 0.56
N ALA A 112 4.77 5.42 -0.36
CA ALA A 112 5.10 6.54 -1.22
C ALA A 112 3.87 7.09 -1.95
N GLY A 113 3.63 8.39 -1.82
CA GLY A 113 2.48 9.07 -2.40
C GLY A 113 1.18 8.98 -1.59
N PHE A 114 1.20 8.33 -0.42
CA PHE A 114 0.03 8.20 0.45
C PHE A 114 0.28 8.76 1.84
N ALA A 115 -0.73 9.43 2.37
CA ALA A 115 -0.79 9.81 3.77
C ALA A 115 -1.64 8.80 4.54
N VAL A 116 -1.14 8.36 5.68
CA VAL A 116 -1.88 7.49 6.59
C VAL A 116 -2.87 8.33 7.38
N GLU A 117 -4.17 8.08 7.21
CA GLU A 117 -5.21 8.82 7.93
C GLU A 117 -5.51 8.19 9.30
N LYS A 118 -5.60 6.88 9.32
CA LYS A 118 -5.85 6.11 10.53
C LYS A 118 -5.41 4.66 10.35
N TRP A 119 -5.17 4.00 11.43
CA TRP A 119 -5.00 2.56 11.46
C TRP A 119 -5.66 1.97 12.69
N THR A 120 -6.10 0.73 12.58
CA THR A 120 -6.72 -0.03 13.66
C THR A 120 -6.08 -1.39 13.74
N MET A 121 -5.90 -1.87 14.95
CA MET A 121 -5.26 -3.13 15.25
C MET A 121 -6.26 -4.05 15.94
N GLY A 122 -6.34 -5.31 15.46
CA GLY A 122 -7.16 -6.33 16.06
C GLY A 122 -6.41 -7.18 17.07
N GLU A 123 -7.08 -8.19 17.56
CA GLU A 123 -6.49 -9.18 18.48
C GLU A 123 -5.55 -10.13 17.72
N THR A 124 -4.60 -10.69 18.46
CA THR A 124 -3.74 -11.77 17.97
C THR A 124 -4.40 -13.12 18.22
N ALA A 125 -4.23 -14.05 17.29
CA ALA A 125 -4.75 -15.41 17.39
C ALA A 125 -3.74 -16.42 16.83
N PHE A 126 -3.94 -17.68 17.13
CA PHE A 126 -3.19 -18.76 16.53
C PHE A 126 -3.92 -19.28 15.29
N ASP A 127 -3.21 -19.33 14.16
CA ASP A 127 -3.74 -19.86 12.91
C ASP A 127 -3.31 -21.33 12.76
N GLN A 128 -4.27 -22.23 12.81
CA GLN A 128 -4.01 -23.67 12.69
C GLN A 128 -3.51 -24.07 11.31
N ASP A 129 -3.94 -23.37 10.27
CA ASP A 129 -3.56 -23.70 8.89
C ASP A 129 -2.09 -23.40 8.61
N SER A 130 -1.57 -22.28 9.11
CA SER A 130 -0.17 -21.91 8.96
C SER A 130 0.72 -22.38 10.11
N GLY A 131 0.13 -22.72 11.26
CA GLY A 131 0.87 -23.02 12.49
C GLY A 131 1.57 -21.80 13.09
N MET A 132 1.12 -20.59 12.75
CA MET A 132 1.70 -19.34 13.20
C MET A 132 0.69 -18.53 14.02
N PHE A 133 1.20 -17.66 14.88
CA PHE A 133 0.38 -16.59 15.46
C PHE A 133 0.18 -15.51 14.43
N TRP A 134 -0.99 -14.93 14.40
CA TRP A 134 -1.31 -13.86 13.47
C TRP A 134 -2.15 -12.76 14.10
N GLY A 135 -2.07 -11.58 13.53
CA GLY A 135 -2.88 -10.45 13.89
C GLY A 135 -3.18 -9.62 12.64
N LYS A 136 -4.23 -8.83 12.70
CA LYS A 136 -4.62 -7.94 11.62
C LYS A 136 -4.40 -6.49 12.02
N LEU A 137 -3.89 -5.72 11.09
CA LEU A 137 -3.86 -4.28 11.18
C LEU A 137 -4.48 -3.71 9.90
N GLN A 138 -5.43 -2.80 10.05
CA GLN A 138 -6.00 -2.07 8.93
C GLN A 138 -5.45 -0.67 8.91
N ALA A 139 -4.94 -0.25 7.77
CA ALA A 139 -4.45 1.11 7.56
C ALA A 139 -5.25 1.78 6.43
N VAL A 140 -5.80 2.94 6.72
CA VAL A 140 -6.49 3.77 5.74
C VAL A 140 -5.54 4.84 5.26
N CYS A 141 -5.22 4.81 3.98
CA CYS A 141 -4.28 5.73 3.35
C CYS A 141 -4.97 6.50 2.23
N ARG A 142 -4.64 7.78 2.11
CA ARG A 142 -5.15 8.66 1.06
C ARG A 142 -4.02 9.14 0.18
N GLY A 143 -4.26 9.14 -1.13
CA GLY A 143 -3.32 9.65 -2.12
C GLY A 143 -4.03 10.06 -3.40
N THR A 144 -3.25 10.42 -4.40
CA THR A 144 -3.77 10.74 -5.73
C THR A 144 -3.10 9.84 -6.75
N LEU A 145 -3.91 9.19 -7.57
CA LEU A 145 -3.44 8.49 -8.76
C LEU A 145 -3.54 9.44 -9.95
N THR A 146 -2.44 9.64 -10.64
CA THR A 146 -2.39 10.51 -11.82
C THR A 146 -1.96 9.74 -13.04
N GLU A 147 -2.50 10.16 -14.18
CA GLU A 147 -2.20 9.63 -15.49
C GLU A 147 -1.87 10.80 -16.41
N ASP A 148 -0.72 10.72 -17.07
CA ASP A 148 -0.34 11.71 -18.07
C ASP A 148 -0.65 11.15 -19.46
N ARG A 149 -1.33 11.97 -20.28
CA ARG A 149 -1.69 11.66 -21.66
C ARG A 149 -1.10 12.70 -22.58
N GLU A 150 -0.51 12.29 -23.68
CA GLU A 150 -0.16 13.20 -24.74
C GLU A 150 -1.41 13.69 -25.47
N GLU A 151 -1.30 14.83 -26.14
CA GLU A 151 -2.37 15.41 -26.96
C GLU A 151 -2.87 14.45 -28.05
N THR A 152 -2.05 13.45 -28.40
CA THR A 152 -2.39 12.32 -29.29
C THR A 152 -3.29 11.26 -28.67
N GLY A 153 -3.58 11.33 -27.36
CA GLY A 153 -4.38 10.36 -26.64
C GLY A 153 -3.60 9.14 -26.12
N GLU A 154 -2.30 9.11 -26.26
CA GLU A 154 -1.47 8.04 -25.71
C GLU A 154 -1.29 8.19 -24.19
N ILE A 155 -1.40 7.08 -23.48
CA ILE A 155 -1.14 7.00 -22.04
C ILE A 155 0.36 6.89 -21.83
N LEU A 156 0.96 7.87 -21.13
CA LEU A 156 2.39 7.92 -20.85
C LEU A 156 2.77 7.16 -19.57
N GLY A 157 1.85 7.02 -18.64
CA GLY A 157 2.10 6.32 -17.38
C GLY A 157 1.11 6.69 -16.30
N ILE A 158 1.09 5.87 -15.26
CA ILE A 158 0.30 6.11 -14.05
C ILE A 158 1.28 6.31 -12.90
N GLU A 159 1.15 7.42 -12.21
CA GLU A 159 1.94 7.73 -11.02
C GLU A 159 1.06 7.83 -9.78
N VAL A 160 1.63 7.41 -8.64
CA VAL A 160 1.04 7.64 -7.34
C VAL A 160 1.69 8.87 -6.74
N LYS A 161 0.91 9.90 -6.45
CA LYS A 161 1.39 11.14 -5.84
C LYS A 161 0.74 11.38 -4.50
N GLY A 162 1.44 12.11 -3.65
CA GLY A 162 0.90 12.57 -2.39
C GLY A 162 -0.30 13.48 -2.57
N GLU A 163 -1.02 13.73 -1.48
CA GLU A 163 -2.18 14.61 -1.49
C GLU A 163 -1.78 16.01 -1.96
N ILE A 164 -2.45 16.48 -3.00
CA ILE A 164 -2.29 17.85 -3.44
C ILE A 164 -3.16 18.70 -2.50
N ALA A 165 -2.52 19.50 -1.66
CA ALA A 165 -3.21 20.52 -0.89
C ALA A 165 -3.74 21.58 -1.86
N LEU A 166 -5.03 21.68 -1.99
CA LEU A 166 -5.70 22.74 -2.73
C LEU A 166 -5.84 23.98 -1.86
#